data_e2f639b1ee045c1cb419dc9edde32562
#
_entry.id   e2f639b1ee045c1cb419dc9edde32562
#
_cell.length_a   1.000
_cell.length_b   1.000
_cell.length_c   1.000
_cell.angle_alpha   90.00
_cell.angle_beta   90.00
_cell.angle_gamma   90.00
#
_symmetry.space_group_name_H-M   'P 1'
#
loop_
_entity.id
_entity.type
_entity.pdbx_description
1 polymer ?
#
loop_
_entity_poly.entity_id
_entity_poly.type
_entity_poly.pdbx_seq_one_letter_code
_entity_poly.pdbx_strand_id
1 'polypeptide(L)'
;MLTGTANCMANDVLPQAVPGLTRQNKILFTTLGVVTILSVLLAVGLDKLWILVIPFIVLTVYASIIDLRLVFFLLFATIPFSTEVSFKNGLATDFPVEFFVIYLMFAYLAYLLSNVKNISSRFFRHPLTLLLIFHTLWIGVTCLHSYNIVVSFKFFLAKIWYVVTFYFLAGMVIKHLKDLRILFWCVFIPTFITVCIVLFRHAEFNFDFKHVNHLFYPFYRNHVDYACLLALLFPYIFYHTLWYQKWSNKWLFLVFSLVFIFVAIYLSYTRAAILALVIAAFALYAIKYRFIKPAMILA
;
A
#
# COMPACT_ATOMS: atom_id res chain seq x y z
N MET A 1 -13.50 -0.05 -32.47
CA MET A 1 -14.44 1.03 -32.08
C MET A 1 -14.61 1.08 -30.56
N LEU A 2 -13.54 1.28 -29.77
CA LEU A 2 -13.60 1.41 -28.30
C LEU A 2 -12.62 2.47 -27.76
N THR A 3 -12.09 3.34 -28.62
CA THR A 3 -11.10 4.36 -28.24
C THR A 3 -11.66 5.78 -28.11
N GLY A 4 -12.94 6.01 -28.43
CA GLY A 4 -13.53 7.35 -28.50
C GLY A 4 -14.21 7.86 -27.24
N THR A 5 -14.59 7.01 -26.28
CA THR A 5 -15.40 7.42 -25.13
C THR A 5 -14.61 7.65 -23.82
N ALA A 6 -13.34 7.29 -23.80
CA ALA A 6 -12.49 7.47 -22.62
C ALA A 6 -11.93 8.90 -22.44
N ASN A 7 -11.84 9.67 -23.54
CA ASN A 7 -11.24 11.01 -23.49
C ASN A 7 -12.20 12.15 -23.09
N CYS A 8 -13.51 11.94 -23.15
CA CYS A 8 -14.46 13.01 -22.87
C CYS A 8 -14.83 13.19 -21.39
N MET A 9 -14.43 12.25 -20.51
CA MET A 9 -14.75 12.29 -19.05
C MET A 9 -13.57 12.68 -18.15
N ALA A 10 -12.39 12.90 -18.70
CA ALA A 10 -11.17 13.14 -17.93
C ALA A 10 -10.93 14.62 -17.57
N ASN A 11 -11.60 15.55 -18.23
CA ASN A 11 -11.24 16.97 -18.13
C ASN A 11 -12.04 17.79 -17.11
N ASP A 12 -13.16 17.29 -16.58
CA ASP A 12 -14.09 18.19 -15.87
C ASP A 12 -14.18 18.03 -14.36
N VAL A 13 -13.36 17.20 -13.69
CA VAL A 13 -13.60 16.87 -12.27
C VAL A 13 -12.36 17.02 -11.36
N LEU A 14 -11.24 17.50 -11.84
CA LEU A 14 -10.13 17.86 -10.97
C LEU A 14 -9.95 19.37 -10.93
N PRO A 15 -9.68 19.96 -9.75
CA PRO A 15 -9.01 21.25 -9.73
C PRO A 15 -7.78 21.12 -10.64
N GLN A 16 -7.62 22.08 -11.56
CA GLN A 16 -6.47 22.17 -12.45
C GLN A 16 -5.22 21.80 -11.67
N ALA A 17 -4.40 20.93 -12.24
CA ALA A 17 -3.13 20.52 -11.62
C ALA A 17 -2.50 21.77 -11.02
N VAL A 18 -2.35 21.77 -9.69
CA VAL A 18 -1.72 22.89 -8.99
C VAL A 18 -0.44 23.21 -9.74
N PRO A 19 -0.23 24.45 -10.20
CA PRO A 19 0.93 24.82 -11.00
C PRO A 19 2.17 24.29 -10.31
N GLY A 20 3.00 23.55 -11.05
CA GLY A 20 4.10 22.77 -10.50
C GLY A 20 4.84 23.56 -9.43
N LEU A 21 5.12 22.90 -8.30
CA LEU A 21 5.66 23.47 -7.05
C LEU A 21 6.49 24.72 -7.33
N THR A 22 5.98 25.88 -6.94
CA THR A 22 6.72 27.13 -7.05
C THR A 22 8.08 26.95 -6.34
N ARG A 23 9.10 27.68 -6.76
CA ARG A 23 10.44 27.62 -6.13
C ARG A 23 10.36 27.73 -4.62
N GLN A 24 9.45 28.55 -4.09
CA GLN A 24 9.19 28.70 -2.66
C GLN A 24 8.68 27.40 -2.00
N ASN A 25 7.75 26.69 -2.65
CA ASN A 25 7.22 25.43 -2.13
C ASN A 25 8.27 24.30 -2.14
N LYS A 26 9.18 24.29 -3.13
CA LYS A 26 10.32 23.36 -3.13
C LYS A 26 11.28 23.64 -1.97
N ILE A 27 11.62 24.90 -1.72
CA ILE A 27 12.49 25.28 -0.60
C ILE A 27 11.83 24.92 0.73
N LEU A 28 10.55 25.22 0.91
CA LEU A 28 9.81 24.90 2.12
C LEU A 28 9.73 23.38 2.34
N PHE A 29 9.44 22.60 1.32
CA PHE A 29 9.43 21.13 1.40
C PHE A 29 10.81 20.56 1.75
N THR A 30 11.87 21.13 1.16
CA THR A 30 13.25 20.68 1.46
C THR A 30 13.63 21.05 2.90
N THR A 31 13.30 22.26 3.37
CA THR A 31 13.57 22.67 4.75
C THR A 31 12.81 21.85 5.77
N LEU A 32 11.53 21.54 5.52
CA LEU A 32 10.75 20.64 6.38
C LEU A 32 11.30 19.21 6.36
N GLY A 33 11.77 18.72 5.21
CA GLY A 33 12.45 17.44 5.10
C GLY A 33 13.74 17.38 5.93
N VAL A 34 14.57 18.42 5.86
CA VAL A 34 15.79 18.54 6.68
C VAL A 34 15.45 18.57 8.17
N VAL A 35 14.46 19.37 8.56
CA VAL A 35 13.98 19.44 9.97
C VAL A 35 13.50 18.07 10.44
N THR A 36 12.80 17.33 9.60
CA THR A 36 12.35 15.98 9.92
C THR A 36 13.52 15.02 10.11
N ILE A 37 14.52 15.06 9.24
CA ILE A 37 15.73 14.23 9.38
C ILE A 37 16.49 14.58 10.67
N LEU A 38 16.64 15.86 10.97
CA LEU A 38 17.28 16.31 12.21
C LEU A 38 16.49 15.87 13.45
N SER A 39 15.17 15.91 13.40
CA SER A 39 14.33 15.44 14.51
C SER A 39 14.41 13.92 14.69
N VAL A 40 14.59 13.14 13.60
CA VAL A 40 14.88 11.71 13.67
C VAL A 40 16.19 11.45 14.40
N LEU A 41 17.26 12.16 14.02
CA LEU A 41 18.57 12.02 14.65
C LEU A 41 18.53 12.38 16.14
N LEU A 42 17.82 13.48 16.49
CA LEU A 42 17.63 13.90 17.88
C LEU A 42 16.79 12.90 18.68
N ALA A 43 15.72 12.34 18.09
CA ALA A 43 14.88 11.36 18.75
C ALA A 43 15.63 10.08 19.07
N VAL A 44 16.49 9.62 18.15
CA VAL A 44 17.35 8.44 18.35
C VAL A 44 18.46 8.77 19.35
N GLY A 45 19.07 9.95 19.26
CA GLY A 45 20.17 10.34 20.17
C GLY A 45 19.73 10.58 21.62
N LEU A 46 18.46 10.97 21.84
CA LEU A 46 17.89 11.24 23.17
C LEU A 46 16.99 10.12 23.71
N ASP A 47 16.84 9.00 22.98
CA ASP A 47 15.91 7.90 23.28
C ASP A 47 14.45 8.36 23.49
N LYS A 48 14.04 9.46 22.82
CA LYS A 48 12.70 10.04 22.92
C LYS A 48 11.99 10.02 21.58
N LEU A 49 11.48 8.88 21.18
CA LEU A 49 10.80 8.66 19.89
C LEU A 49 9.60 9.58 19.64
N TRP A 50 8.96 10.13 20.68
CA TRP A 50 7.83 11.04 20.52
C TRP A 50 8.19 12.39 19.87
N ILE A 51 9.48 12.78 19.86
CA ILE A 51 9.96 13.98 19.17
C ILE A 51 9.72 13.91 17.66
N LEU A 52 9.66 12.69 17.10
CA LEU A 52 9.41 12.45 15.67
C LEU A 52 7.98 12.71 15.22
N VAL A 53 7.04 12.66 16.13
CA VAL A 53 5.61 12.73 15.79
C VAL A 53 5.23 14.13 15.29
N ILE A 54 5.77 15.19 15.91
CA ILE A 54 5.39 16.56 15.59
C ILE A 54 5.80 17.00 14.18
N PRO A 55 7.09 16.96 13.78
CA PRO A 55 7.48 17.35 12.41
C PRO A 55 6.88 16.45 11.35
N PHE A 56 6.64 15.17 11.66
CA PHE A 56 6.00 14.25 10.75
C PHE A 56 4.53 14.61 10.47
N ILE A 57 3.76 14.99 11.51
CA ILE A 57 2.38 15.47 11.35
C ILE A 57 2.38 16.77 10.52
N VAL A 58 3.23 17.75 10.87
CA VAL A 58 3.31 19.02 10.16
C VAL A 58 3.64 18.80 8.68
N LEU A 59 4.63 17.96 8.38
CA LEU A 59 5.00 17.62 7.00
C LEU A 59 3.85 16.96 6.23
N THR A 60 3.14 16.05 6.88
CA THR A 60 2.02 15.31 6.27
C THR A 60 0.84 16.24 5.98
N VAL A 61 0.48 17.10 6.93
CA VAL A 61 -0.58 18.10 6.74
C VAL A 61 -0.20 19.08 5.62
N TYR A 62 1.03 19.58 5.63
CA TYR A 62 1.52 20.48 4.59
C TYR A 62 1.51 19.81 3.19
N ALA A 63 2.00 18.57 3.10
CA ALA A 63 1.99 17.82 1.84
C ALA A 63 0.56 17.61 1.31
N SER A 64 -0.42 17.39 2.20
CA SER A 64 -1.83 17.20 1.78
C SER A 64 -2.51 18.48 1.31
N ILE A 65 -2.09 19.65 1.82
CA ILE A 65 -2.58 20.94 1.34
C ILE A 65 -2.10 21.22 -0.09
N ILE A 66 -0.86 20.79 -0.40
CA ILE A 66 -0.30 20.94 -1.74
C ILE A 66 -0.92 19.93 -2.71
N ASP A 67 -0.86 18.66 -2.38
CA ASP A 67 -1.44 17.58 -3.20
C ASP A 67 -1.69 16.33 -2.34
N LEU A 68 -2.96 15.99 -2.13
CA LEU A 68 -3.38 14.82 -1.39
C LEU A 68 -2.81 13.51 -1.96
N ARG A 69 -2.46 13.49 -3.25
CA ARG A 69 -1.83 12.34 -3.91
C ARG A 69 -0.47 12.02 -3.32
N LEU A 70 0.31 13.04 -2.92
CA LEU A 70 1.63 12.83 -2.32
C LEU A 70 1.53 12.01 -1.02
N VAL A 71 0.58 12.35 -0.17
CA VAL A 71 0.34 11.64 1.10
C VAL A 71 -0.20 10.23 0.83
N PHE A 72 -1.04 10.07 -0.20
CA PHE A 72 -1.52 8.76 -0.61
C PHE A 72 -0.36 7.85 -1.07
N PHE A 73 0.55 8.33 -1.90
CA PHE A 73 1.73 7.54 -2.30
C PHE A 73 2.71 7.32 -1.14
N LEU A 74 2.84 8.29 -0.24
CA LEU A 74 3.65 8.15 0.97
C LEU A 74 3.10 7.04 1.89
N LEU A 75 1.77 6.95 2.05
CA LEU A 75 1.14 5.83 2.77
C LEU A 75 1.64 4.48 2.22
N PHE A 76 1.61 4.29 0.89
CA PHE A 76 2.08 3.03 0.30
C PHE A 76 3.57 2.78 0.50
N ALA A 77 4.39 3.83 0.54
CA ALA A 77 5.82 3.71 0.83
C ALA A 77 6.09 3.33 2.30
N THR A 78 5.19 3.63 3.21
CA THR A 78 5.35 3.30 4.64
C THR A 78 4.82 1.92 5.01
N ILE A 79 3.94 1.31 4.20
CA ILE A 79 3.36 -0.02 4.51
C ILE A 79 4.42 -1.07 4.85
N PRO A 80 5.52 -1.26 4.08
CA PRO A 80 6.51 -2.29 4.40
C PRO A 80 7.34 -2.02 5.66
N PHE A 81 7.33 -0.78 6.15
CA PHE A 81 8.00 -0.38 7.40
C PHE A 81 7.06 -0.32 8.60
N SER A 82 5.79 -0.67 8.41
CA SER A 82 4.81 -0.63 9.49
C SER A 82 5.12 -1.68 10.55
N THR A 83 5.05 -1.25 11.80
CA THR A 83 5.27 -2.11 12.96
C THR A 83 4.04 -2.13 13.84
N GLU A 84 3.69 -3.29 14.37
CA GLU A 84 2.58 -3.43 15.29
C GLU A 84 2.98 -2.94 16.68
N VAL A 85 2.28 -1.94 17.20
CA VAL A 85 2.43 -1.44 18.56
C VAL A 85 1.23 -1.89 19.38
N SER A 86 1.47 -2.78 20.35
CA SER A 86 0.43 -3.28 21.25
C SER A 86 0.31 -2.41 22.51
N PHE A 87 -0.92 -2.05 22.87
CA PHE A 87 -1.23 -1.32 24.10
C PHE A 87 -1.61 -2.29 25.23
N LYS A 88 -1.42 -1.87 26.48
CA LYS A 88 -1.74 -2.68 27.68
C LYS A 88 -3.18 -3.20 27.74
N ASN A 89 -4.09 -2.57 26.98
CA ASN A 89 -5.52 -2.93 26.94
C ASN A 89 -5.87 -4.01 25.88
N GLY A 90 -4.91 -4.71 25.32
CA GLY A 90 -5.13 -5.70 24.25
C GLY A 90 -5.47 -5.11 22.88
N LEU A 91 -5.40 -3.78 22.73
CA LEU A 91 -5.54 -3.10 21.46
C LEU A 91 -4.16 -2.95 20.83
N ALA A 92 -4.04 -3.29 19.54
CA ALA A 92 -2.84 -3.08 18.75
C ALA A 92 -3.13 -2.09 17.61
N THR A 93 -2.12 -1.35 17.17
CA THR A 93 -2.20 -0.44 16.03
C THR A 93 -0.94 -0.56 15.18
N ASP A 94 -1.09 -0.42 13.87
CA ASP A 94 0.02 -0.49 12.92
C ASP A 94 0.58 0.93 12.69
N PHE A 95 1.71 1.20 13.33
CA PHE A 95 2.38 2.50 13.17
C PHE A 95 3.41 2.44 12.02
N PRO A 96 3.47 3.42 11.12
CA PRO A 96 2.67 4.65 11.02
C PRO A 96 1.43 4.52 10.11
N VAL A 97 1.18 3.36 9.51
CA VAL A 97 0.19 3.16 8.45
C VAL A 97 -1.23 3.52 8.90
N GLU A 98 -1.66 3.07 10.08
CA GLU A 98 -3.03 3.32 10.56
C GLU A 98 -3.30 4.82 10.73
N PHE A 99 -2.30 5.61 11.17
CA PHE A 99 -2.42 7.07 11.26
C PHE A 99 -2.60 7.71 9.89
N PHE A 100 -1.84 7.30 8.88
CA PHE A 100 -2.00 7.79 7.52
C PHE A 100 -3.36 7.45 6.94
N VAL A 101 -3.84 6.23 7.16
CA VAL A 101 -5.13 5.78 6.65
C VAL A 101 -6.27 6.60 7.27
N ILE A 102 -6.25 6.80 8.58
CA ILE A 102 -7.25 7.62 9.28
C ILE A 102 -7.17 9.07 8.81
N TYR A 103 -5.96 9.64 8.72
CA TYR A 103 -5.77 10.99 8.23
C TYR A 103 -6.32 11.19 6.80
N LEU A 104 -5.98 10.28 5.88
CA LEU A 104 -6.44 10.32 4.51
C LEU A 104 -7.97 10.13 4.39
N MET A 105 -8.57 9.33 5.26
CA MET A 105 -10.02 9.21 5.34
C MET A 105 -10.66 10.57 5.68
N PHE A 106 -10.19 11.25 6.72
CA PHE A 106 -10.72 12.56 7.09
C PHE A 106 -10.46 13.63 6.02
N ALA A 107 -9.27 13.65 5.43
CA ALA A 107 -8.94 14.55 4.33
C ALA A 107 -9.85 14.33 3.11
N TYR A 108 -10.15 13.06 2.77
CA TYR A 108 -11.06 12.71 1.70
C TYR A 108 -12.51 13.12 2.02
N LEU A 109 -12.99 12.90 3.23
CA LEU A 109 -14.33 13.33 3.66
C LEU A 109 -14.46 14.85 3.63
N ALA A 110 -13.44 15.59 4.09
CA ALA A 110 -13.41 17.05 4.00
C ALA A 110 -13.44 17.52 2.54
N TYR A 111 -12.69 16.86 1.65
CA TYR A 111 -12.73 17.11 0.21
C TYR A 111 -14.13 16.87 -0.37
N LEU A 112 -14.79 15.78 -0.01
CA LEU A 112 -16.16 15.47 -0.48
C LEU A 112 -17.15 16.54 -0.02
N LEU A 113 -17.07 16.97 1.25
CA LEU A 113 -17.97 18.01 1.80
C LEU A 113 -17.77 19.35 1.08
N SER A 114 -16.52 19.71 0.74
CA SER A 114 -16.21 20.93 0.01
C SER A 114 -16.64 20.88 -1.47
N ASN A 115 -16.74 19.69 -2.07
CA ASN A 115 -16.97 19.48 -3.51
C ASN A 115 -18.20 18.60 -3.79
N VAL A 116 -19.24 18.71 -2.98
CA VAL A 116 -20.47 17.87 -3.10
C VAL A 116 -21.07 17.89 -4.52
N LYS A 117 -21.04 19.06 -5.20
CA LYS A 117 -21.61 19.24 -6.54
C LYS A 117 -20.85 18.45 -7.64
N ASN A 118 -19.60 18.09 -7.41
CA ASN A 118 -18.72 17.45 -8.39
C ASN A 118 -18.58 15.93 -8.21
N ILE A 119 -19.37 15.36 -7.31
CA ILE A 119 -19.32 13.92 -7.02
C ILE A 119 -20.01 13.14 -8.15
N SER A 120 -19.27 12.25 -8.79
CA SER A 120 -19.81 11.37 -9.83
C SER A 120 -20.74 10.31 -9.20
N SER A 121 -22.05 10.46 -9.39
CA SER A 121 -23.05 9.48 -8.95
C SER A 121 -22.83 8.09 -9.57
N ARG A 122 -22.21 8.02 -10.74
CA ARG A 122 -21.93 6.77 -11.46
C ARG A 122 -20.98 5.85 -10.67
N PHE A 123 -19.99 6.42 -10.00
CA PHE A 123 -19.03 5.65 -9.17
C PHE A 123 -19.75 4.99 -7.96
N PHE A 124 -20.63 5.72 -7.29
CA PHE A 124 -21.38 5.22 -6.15
C PHE A 124 -22.45 4.19 -6.52
N ARG A 125 -22.96 4.24 -7.76
CA ARG A 125 -23.95 3.27 -8.29
C ARG A 125 -23.31 2.03 -8.90
N HIS A 126 -21.98 1.93 -8.94
CA HIS A 126 -21.32 0.76 -9.49
C HIS A 126 -21.61 -0.48 -8.61
N PRO A 127 -21.90 -1.66 -9.19
CA PRO A 127 -22.25 -2.86 -8.43
C PRO A 127 -21.25 -3.23 -7.35
N LEU A 128 -19.94 -3.12 -7.66
CA LEU A 128 -18.87 -3.39 -6.69
C LEU A 128 -18.90 -2.41 -5.52
N THR A 129 -19.20 -1.12 -5.76
CA THR A 129 -19.31 -0.12 -4.69
C THR A 129 -20.49 -0.42 -3.79
N LEU A 130 -21.65 -0.79 -4.36
CA LEU A 130 -22.85 -1.15 -3.61
C LEU A 130 -22.61 -2.41 -2.78
N LEU A 131 -21.97 -3.43 -3.35
CA LEU A 131 -21.60 -4.65 -2.63
C LEU A 131 -20.64 -4.35 -1.45
N LEU A 132 -19.66 -3.48 -1.66
CA LEU A 132 -18.71 -3.09 -0.62
C LEU A 132 -19.36 -2.31 0.52
N ILE A 133 -20.29 -1.39 0.18
CA ILE A 133 -21.08 -0.64 1.16
C ILE A 133 -21.96 -1.61 1.95
N PHE A 134 -22.70 -2.50 1.26
CA PHE A 134 -23.52 -3.53 1.89
C PHE A 134 -22.71 -4.41 2.84
N HIS A 135 -21.54 -4.90 2.39
CA HIS A 135 -20.64 -5.70 3.23
C HIS A 135 -20.19 -4.93 4.49
N THR A 136 -19.83 -3.66 4.34
CA THR A 136 -19.40 -2.82 5.47
C THR A 136 -20.55 -2.58 6.45
N LEU A 137 -21.76 -2.31 5.96
CA LEU A 137 -22.96 -2.17 6.79
C LEU A 137 -23.29 -3.48 7.52
N TRP A 138 -23.15 -4.63 6.84
CA TRP A 138 -23.37 -5.94 7.44
C TRP A 138 -22.43 -6.20 8.62
N ILE A 139 -21.13 -5.85 8.47
CA ILE A 139 -20.17 -5.90 9.58
C ILE A 139 -20.65 -5.01 10.74
N GLY A 140 -21.17 -3.81 10.47
CA GLY A 140 -21.71 -2.92 11.50
C GLY A 140 -22.89 -3.57 12.27
N VAL A 141 -23.81 -4.23 11.57
CA VAL A 141 -24.91 -4.96 12.19
C VAL A 141 -24.41 -6.12 13.06
N THR A 142 -23.44 -6.90 12.57
CA THR A 142 -22.89 -8.03 13.34
C THR A 142 -22.13 -7.59 14.59
N CYS A 143 -21.56 -6.38 14.61
CA CYS A 143 -20.90 -5.83 15.79
C CYS A 143 -21.85 -5.65 16.97
N LEU A 144 -23.15 -5.39 16.73
CA LEU A 144 -24.15 -5.21 17.78
C LEU A 144 -24.43 -6.50 18.57
N HIS A 145 -24.18 -7.66 17.95
CA HIS A 145 -24.40 -8.98 18.55
C HIS A 145 -23.08 -9.66 18.98
N SER A 146 -21.99 -8.91 19.03
CA SER A 146 -20.67 -9.45 19.37
C SER A 146 -20.50 -9.64 20.88
N TYR A 147 -19.81 -10.72 21.26
CA TYR A 147 -19.41 -10.98 22.64
C TYR A 147 -18.50 -9.88 23.22
N ASN A 148 -17.59 -9.33 22.39
CA ASN A 148 -16.73 -8.23 22.79
C ASN A 148 -16.96 -7.00 21.89
N ILE A 149 -17.88 -6.15 22.32
CA ILE A 149 -18.33 -4.97 21.55
C ILE A 149 -17.19 -4.02 21.25
N VAL A 150 -16.24 -3.80 22.19
CA VAL A 150 -15.12 -2.85 22.02
C VAL A 150 -14.19 -3.30 20.89
N VAL A 151 -13.80 -4.56 20.88
CA VAL A 151 -12.92 -5.13 19.84
C VAL A 151 -13.62 -5.13 18.48
N SER A 152 -14.89 -5.53 18.46
CA SER A 152 -15.68 -5.58 17.21
C SER A 152 -15.93 -4.20 16.64
N PHE A 153 -16.19 -3.20 17.49
CA PHE A 153 -16.35 -1.82 17.05
C PHE A 153 -15.05 -1.24 16.48
N LYS A 154 -13.90 -1.53 17.11
CA LYS A 154 -12.59 -1.18 16.55
C LYS A 154 -12.38 -1.80 15.17
N PHE A 155 -12.71 -3.09 15.00
CA PHE A 155 -12.62 -3.79 13.73
C PHE A 155 -13.54 -3.18 12.66
N PHE A 156 -14.75 -2.80 13.02
CA PHE A 156 -15.69 -2.11 12.12
C PHE A 156 -15.17 -0.74 11.70
N LEU A 157 -14.66 0.07 12.64
CA LEU A 157 -14.03 1.35 12.31
C LEU A 157 -12.82 1.15 11.39
N ALA A 158 -11.97 0.17 11.69
CA ALA A 158 -10.84 -0.17 10.84
C ALA A 158 -11.31 -0.48 9.41
N LYS A 159 -12.37 -1.26 9.25
CA LYS A 159 -12.94 -1.54 7.93
C LYS A 159 -13.37 -0.27 7.19
N ILE A 160 -13.99 0.67 7.89
CA ILE A 160 -14.43 1.94 7.28
C ILE A 160 -13.23 2.73 6.76
N TRP A 161 -12.23 3.00 7.60
CA TRP A 161 -11.10 3.82 7.14
C TRP A 161 -10.26 3.15 6.05
N TYR A 162 -10.14 1.81 6.05
CA TYR A 162 -9.49 1.08 4.95
C TYR A 162 -10.31 1.17 3.65
N VAL A 163 -11.62 0.97 3.71
CA VAL A 163 -12.49 1.06 2.53
C VAL A 163 -12.48 2.49 1.95
N VAL A 164 -12.58 3.51 2.79
CA VAL A 164 -12.56 4.90 2.32
C VAL A 164 -11.22 5.24 1.68
N THR A 165 -10.10 4.85 2.28
CA THR A 165 -8.77 5.20 1.76
C THR A 165 -8.37 4.35 0.56
N PHE A 166 -8.52 3.03 0.61
CA PHE A 166 -7.99 2.13 -0.43
C PHE A 166 -8.98 1.85 -1.57
N TYR A 167 -10.26 2.22 -1.44
CA TYR A 167 -11.22 2.10 -2.53
C TYR A 167 -11.68 3.47 -3.02
N PHE A 168 -12.29 4.29 -2.16
CA PHE A 168 -12.87 5.56 -2.60
C PHE A 168 -11.80 6.60 -2.96
N LEU A 169 -10.84 6.86 -2.09
CA LEU A 169 -9.75 7.79 -2.36
C LEU A 169 -8.82 7.26 -3.46
N ALA A 170 -8.49 5.97 -3.46
CA ALA A 170 -7.70 5.34 -4.52
C ALA A 170 -8.33 5.53 -5.91
N GLY A 171 -9.65 5.35 -6.04
CA GLY A 171 -10.39 5.60 -7.29
C GLY A 171 -10.34 7.05 -7.75
N MET A 172 -10.15 8.00 -6.82
CA MET A 172 -9.96 9.41 -7.15
C MET A 172 -8.51 9.73 -7.56
N VAL A 173 -7.54 9.13 -6.89
CA VAL A 173 -6.10 9.40 -7.07
C VAL A 173 -5.54 8.70 -8.31
N ILE A 174 -5.88 7.41 -8.48
CA ILE A 174 -5.32 6.57 -9.56
C ILE A 174 -6.20 6.70 -10.80
N LYS A 175 -5.80 7.57 -11.73
CA LYS A 175 -6.54 7.78 -13.00
C LYS A 175 -5.76 7.33 -14.22
N HIS A 176 -4.44 7.36 -14.16
CA HIS A 176 -3.57 7.08 -15.28
C HIS A 176 -2.61 5.94 -15.00
N LEU A 177 -2.14 5.27 -16.06
CA LEU A 177 -1.11 4.24 -15.95
C LEU A 177 0.19 4.76 -15.30
N LYS A 178 0.46 6.06 -15.38
CA LYS A 178 1.60 6.70 -14.71
C LYS A 178 1.46 6.62 -13.18
N ASP A 179 0.24 6.79 -12.66
CA ASP A 179 -0.03 6.71 -11.22
C ASP A 179 0.23 5.30 -10.69
N LEU A 180 -0.14 4.27 -11.47
CA LEU A 180 0.15 2.86 -11.14
C LEU A 180 1.66 2.56 -11.13
N ARG A 181 2.43 3.20 -12.02
CA ARG A 181 3.89 3.07 -11.99
C ARG A 181 4.51 3.70 -10.75
N ILE A 182 4.02 4.88 -10.36
CA ILE A 182 4.47 5.55 -9.13
C ILE A 182 4.11 4.68 -7.93
N LEU A 183 2.87 4.19 -7.86
CA LEU A 183 2.39 3.32 -6.80
C LEU A 183 3.26 2.06 -6.67
N PHE A 184 3.57 1.43 -7.79
CA PHE A 184 4.45 0.27 -7.80
C PHE A 184 5.81 0.58 -7.16
N TRP A 185 6.48 1.64 -7.58
CA TRP A 185 7.79 1.99 -7.04
C TRP A 185 7.73 2.38 -5.55
N CYS A 186 6.64 3.04 -5.13
CA CYS A 186 6.42 3.38 -3.72
C CYS A 186 6.27 2.15 -2.82
N VAL A 187 5.69 1.06 -3.30
CA VAL A 187 5.60 -0.19 -2.55
C VAL A 187 6.85 -1.03 -2.71
N PHE A 188 7.35 -1.14 -3.95
CA PHE A 188 8.41 -2.08 -4.30
C PHE A 188 9.75 -1.74 -3.65
N ILE A 189 10.20 -0.46 -3.70
CA ILE A 189 11.51 -0.08 -3.14
C ILE A 189 11.57 -0.35 -1.62
N PRO A 190 10.61 0.12 -0.79
CA PRO A 190 10.61 -0.19 0.63
C PRO A 190 10.53 -1.69 0.92
N THR A 191 9.69 -2.43 0.19
CA THR A 191 9.62 -3.89 0.35
C THR A 191 10.95 -4.55 0.01
N PHE A 192 11.61 -4.13 -1.06
CA PHE A 192 12.92 -4.66 -1.43
C PHE A 192 13.96 -4.41 -0.33
N ILE A 193 13.95 -3.23 0.29
CA ILE A 193 14.82 -2.91 1.42
C ILE A 193 14.53 -3.83 2.61
N THR A 194 13.26 -4.02 2.98
CA THR A 194 12.91 -4.93 4.10
C THR A 194 13.32 -6.38 3.81
N VAL A 195 13.18 -6.83 2.55
CA VAL A 195 13.65 -8.16 2.11
C VAL A 195 15.17 -8.28 2.25
N CYS A 196 15.93 -7.26 1.86
CA CYS A 196 17.39 -7.26 2.04
C CYS A 196 17.76 -7.37 3.52
N ILE A 197 17.10 -6.59 4.41
CA ILE A 197 17.36 -6.63 5.86
C ILE A 197 17.05 -8.02 6.43
N VAL A 198 15.91 -8.60 6.07
CA VAL A 198 15.49 -9.92 6.53
C VAL A 198 16.46 -11.01 6.06
N LEU A 199 16.85 -11.00 4.77
CA LEU A 199 17.78 -11.99 4.25
C LEU A 199 19.19 -11.85 4.86
N PHE A 200 19.63 -10.62 5.11
CA PHE A 200 20.91 -10.38 5.79
C PHE A 200 20.89 -10.98 7.21
N ARG A 201 19.85 -10.69 7.99
CA ARG A 201 19.66 -11.30 9.32
C ARG A 201 19.58 -12.83 9.26
N HIS A 202 18.91 -13.36 8.23
CA HIS A 202 18.77 -14.81 8.07
C HIS A 202 20.11 -15.48 7.73
N ALA A 203 20.97 -14.80 6.97
CA ALA A 203 22.31 -15.28 6.67
C ALA A 203 23.20 -15.43 7.92
N GLU A 204 23.05 -14.55 8.93
CA GLU A 204 23.76 -14.65 10.22
C GLU A 204 23.45 -15.94 10.95
N PHE A 205 22.27 -16.53 10.72
CA PHE A 205 21.83 -17.81 11.29
C PHE A 205 21.94 -18.99 10.31
N ASN A 206 22.81 -18.89 9.30
CA ASN A 206 23.04 -19.92 8.27
C ASN A 206 21.72 -20.41 7.61
N PHE A 207 20.74 -19.53 7.49
CA PHE A 207 19.42 -19.83 6.91
C PHE A 207 18.66 -20.97 7.62
N ASP A 208 18.89 -21.20 8.94
CA ASP A 208 18.20 -22.26 9.67
C ASP A 208 16.73 -21.90 9.95
N PHE A 209 15.84 -22.89 9.73
CA PHE A 209 14.39 -22.75 9.97
C PHE A 209 14.02 -22.42 11.42
N LYS A 210 14.81 -22.87 12.40
CA LYS A 210 14.51 -22.67 13.84
C LYS A 210 14.41 -21.20 14.23
N HIS A 211 15.14 -20.32 13.56
CA HIS A 211 15.22 -18.90 13.88
C HIS A 211 14.29 -18.03 13.04
N VAL A 212 13.63 -18.61 12.01
CA VAL A 212 12.85 -17.89 11.00
C VAL A 212 11.83 -16.92 11.62
N ASN A 213 11.06 -17.34 12.62
CA ASN A 213 9.98 -16.50 13.16
C ASN A 213 10.45 -15.20 13.84
N HIS A 214 11.65 -15.17 14.39
CA HIS A 214 12.18 -13.99 15.09
C HIS A 214 12.87 -12.99 14.15
N LEU A 215 13.29 -13.43 12.97
CA LEU A 215 14.06 -12.62 12.03
C LEU A 215 13.21 -11.60 11.27
N PHE A 216 11.91 -11.87 11.14
CA PHE A 216 10.98 -11.02 10.38
C PHE A 216 10.49 -9.80 11.16
N TYR A 217 10.55 -9.85 12.49
CA TYR A 217 10.22 -8.71 13.34
C TYR A 217 11.24 -7.57 13.15
N PRO A 218 10.84 -6.29 13.12
CA PRO A 218 9.49 -5.74 13.36
C PRO A 218 8.61 -5.62 12.10
N PHE A 219 9.11 -5.92 10.89
CA PHE A 219 8.43 -5.65 9.63
C PHE A 219 7.27 -6.60 9.34
N TYR A 220 7.40 -7.85 9.74
CA TYR A 220 6.41 -8.90 9.50
C TYR A 220 6.16 -9.69 10.78
N ARG A 221 4.93 -10.13 10.99
CA ARG A 221 4.56 -10.91 12.19
C ARG A 221 5.18 -12.31 12.17
N ASN A 222 5.27 -12.91 11.00
CA ASN A 222 5.80 -14.26 10.82
C ASN A 222 6.30 -14.48 9.39
N HIS A 223 6.93 -15.62 9.15
CA HIS A 223 7.46 -16.01 7.85
C HIS A 223 6.36 -16.23 6.78
N VAL A 224 5.13 -16.59 7.19
CA VAL A 224 4.01 -16.82 6.26
C VAL A 224 3.51 -15.49 5.69
N ASP A 225 3.29 -14.47 6.54
CA ASP A 225 2.87 -13.13 6.11
C ASP A 225 3.89 -12.52 5.14
N TYR A 226 5.18 -12.65 5.46
CA TYR A 226 6.27 -12.23 4.59
C TYR A 226 6.21 -12.92 3.22
N ALA A 227 6.11 -14.25 3.20
CA ALA A 227 6.08 -15.03 1.97
C ALA A 227 4.83 -14.75 1.13
N CYS A 228 3.65 -14.58 1.77
CA CYS A 228 2.41 -14.24 1.08
C CYS A 228 2.48 -12.87 0.42
N LEU A 229 3.04 -11.87 1.11
CA LEU A 229 3.22 -10.53 0.56
C LEU A 229 4.19 -10.55 -0.64
N LEU A 230 5.30 -11.27 -0.54
CA LEU A 230 6.25 -11.41 -1.65
C LEU A 230 5.64 -12.18 -2.83
N ALA A 231 4.88 -13.24 -2.57
CA ALA A 231 4.20 -13.99 -3.62
C ALA A 231 3.14 -13.15 -4.35
N LEU A 232 2.45 -12.25 -3.63
CA LEU A 232 1.53 -11.28 -4.23
C LEU A 232 2.28 -10.26 -5.09
N LEU A 233 3.42 -9.75 -4.62
CA LEU A 233 4.20 -8.72 -5.31
C LEU A 233 4.94 -9.26 -6.55
N PHE A 234 5.31 -10.52 -6.56
CA PHE A 234 6.11 -11.15 -7.61
C PHE A 234 5.53 -10.99 -9.03
N PRO A 235 4.24 -11.28 -9.30
CA PRO A 235 3.65 -11.05 -10.62
C PRO A 235 3.67 -9.58 -11.04
N TYR A 236 3.51 -8.63 -10.10
CA TYR A 236 3.57 -7.20 -10.39
C TYR A 236 4.97 -6.79 -10.83
N ILE A 237 6.02 -7.28 -10.18
CA ILE A 237 7.42 -7.03 -10.60
C ILE A 237 7.64 -7.60 -12.00
N PHE A 238 7.17 -8.82 -12.25
CA PHE A 238 7.28 -9.45 -13.57
C PHE A 238 6.63 -8.57 -14.67
N TYR A 239 5.40 -8.10 -14.44
CA TYR A 239 4.74 -7.21 -15.41
C TYR A 239 5.46 -5.89 -15.59
N HIS A 240 6.07 -5.34 -14.55
CA HIS A 240 6.83 -4.10 -14.66
C HIS A 240 8.10 -4.27 -15.49
N THR A 241 8.71 -5.46 -15.56
CA THR A 241 9.84 -5.69 -16.49
C THR A 241 9.43 -5.47 -17.94
N LEU A 242 8.16 -5.77 -18.30
CA LEU A 242 7.65 -5.62 -19.66
C LEU A 242 7.46 -4.15 -20.08
N TRP A 243 7.45 -3.22 -19.12
CA TRP A 243 7.29 -1.78 -19.39
C TRP A 243 8.59 -1.07 -19.72
N TYR A 244 9.71 -1.71 -19.48
CA TYR A 244 11.03 -1.15 -19.72
C TYR A 244 11.73 -1.82 -20.90
N GLN A 245 12.58 -1.05 -21.59
CA GLN A 245 13.40 -1.59 -22.66
C GLN A 245 14.34 -2.63 -22.08
N LYS A 246 14.47 -3.78 -22.76
CA LYS A 246 15.42 -4.84 -22.40
C LYS A 246 16.83 -4.25 -22.28
N TRP A 247 17.58 -4.73 -21.28
CA TRP A 247 18.94 -4.30 -20.96
C TRP A 247 19.08 -2.85 -20.43
N SER A 248 17.95 -2.14 -20.18
CA SER A 248 18.03 -0.89 -19.44
C SER A 248 18.33 -1.16 -17.95
N ASN A 249 18.94 -0.18 -17.25
CA ASN A 249 19.27 -0.30 -15.82
C ASN A 249 18.04 -0.65 -14.98
N LYS A 250 16.88 -0.10 -15.30
CA LYS A 250 15.62 -0.40 -14.61
C LYS A 250 15.15 -1.83 -14.86
N TRP A 251 15.27 -2.30 -16.10
CA TRP A 251 14.95 -3.67 -16.48
C TRP A 251 15.86 -4.68 -15.76
N LEU A 252 17.18 -4.45 -15.78
CA LEU A 252 18.16 -5.30 -15.10
C LEU A 252 17.89 -5.37 -13.59
N PHE A 253 17.60 -4.22 -12.96
CA PHE A 253 17.26 -4.17 -11.54
C PHE A 253 16.00 -4.97 -11.21
N LEU A 254 14.94 -4.87 -12.02
CA LEU A 254 13.71 -5.63 -11.82
C LEU A 254 13.91 -7.14 -12.02
N VAL A 255 14.68 -7.55 -13.04
CA VAL A 255 15.01 -8.96 -13.28
C VAL A 255 15.84 -9.53 -12.13
N PHE A 256 16.87 -8.80 -11.69
CA PHE A 256 17.64 -9.17 -10.49
C PHE A 256 16.71 -9.31 -9.27
N SER A 257 15.82 -8.36 -9.07
CA SER A 257 14.86 -8.37 -7.95
C SER A 257 13.90 -9.55 -8.01
N LEU A 258 13.47 -10.00 -9.20
CA LEU A 258 12.65 -11.20 -9.35
C LEU A 258 13.38 -12.45 -8.83
N VAL A 259 14.63 -12.63 -9.24
CA VAL A 259 15.44 -13.76 -8.78
C VAL A 259 15.67 -13.66 -7.27
N PHE A 260 16.00 -12.47 -6.78
CA PHE A 260 16.26 -12.22 -5.36
C PHE A 260 15.03 -12.49 -4.48
N ILE A 261 13.85 -12.00 -4.90
CA ILE A 261 12.58 -12.24 -4.18
C ILE A 261 12.17 -13.71 -4.27
N PHE A 262 12.42 -14.39 -5.39
CA PHE A 262 12.17 -15.82 -5.49
C PHE A 262 13.00 -16.62 -4.48
N VAL A 263 14.29 -16.29 -4.34
CA VAL A 263 15.17 -16.87 -3.31
C VAL A 263 14.65 -16.55 -1.90
N ALA A 264 14.19 -15.32 -1.66
CA ALA A 264 13.60 -14.91 -0.39
C ALA A 264 12.34 -15.72 -0.03
N ILE A 265 11.46 -15.98 -1.01
CA ILE A 265 10.28 -16.82 -0.82
C ILE A 265 10.70 -18.27 -0.53
N TYR A 266 11.68 -18.81 -1.24
CA TYR A 266 12.18 -20.16 -0.99
C TYR A 266 12.74 -20.30 0.42
N LEU A 267 13.58 -19.35 0.87
CA LEU A 267 14.17 -19.32 2.21
C LEU A 267 13.19 -18.98 3.33
N SER A 268 11.96 -18.56 3.01
CA SER A 268 10.89 -18.39 4.01
C SER A 268 10.30 -19.71 4.48
N TYR A 269 10.63 -20.84 3.84
CA TYR A 269 10.08 -22.17 4.10
C TYR A 269 8.56 -22.29 3.97
N THR A 270 7.90 -21.34 3.31
CA THR A 270 6.44 -21.31 3.14
C THR A 270 6.03 -21.98 1.84
N ARG A 271 5.67 -23.27 1.91
CA ARG A 271 5.27 -24.08 0.73
C ARG A 271 4.08 -23.49 -0.03
N ALA A 272 3.11 -22.91 0.71
CA ALA A 272 1.92 -22.28 0.12
C ALA A 272 2.27 -21.10 -0.80
N ALA A 273 3.30 -20.31 -0.47
CA ALA A 273 3.75 -19.19 -1.30
C ALA A 273 4.34 -19.67 -2.63
N ILE A 274 5.11 -20.77 -2.63
CA ILE A 274 5.65 -21.38 -3.84
C ILE A 274 4.50 -21.91 -4.72
N LEU A 275 3.52 -22.59 -4.11
CA LEU A 275 2.33 -23.05 -4.83
C LEU A 275 1.55 -21.88 -5.44
N ALA A 276 1.39 -20.78 -4.72
CA ALA A 276 0.74 -19.57 -5.23
C ALA A 276 1.45 -19.00 -6.46
N LEU A 277 2.79 -19.01 -6.51
CA LEU A 277 3.55 -18.59 -7.69
C LEU A 277 3.30 -19.53 -8.90
N VAL A 278 3.24 -20.82 -8.67
CA VAL A 278 2.92 -21.80 -9.73
C VAL A 278 1.51 -21.54 -10.27
N ILE A 279 0.53 -21.34 -9.39
CA ILE A 279 -0.85 -21.01 -9.78
C ILE A 279 -0.90 -19.67 -10.54
N ALA A 280 -0.17 -18.66 -10.09
CA ALA A 280 -0.09 -17.37 -10.78
C ALA A 280 0.52 -17.51 -12.18
N ALA A 281 1.59 -18.30 -12.33
CA ALA A 281 2.21 -18.57 -13.63
C ALA A 281 1.23 -19.32 -14.56
N PHE A 282 0.51 -20.32 -14.04
CA PHE A 282 -0.51 -21.02 -14.79
C PHE A 282 -1.67 -20.11 -15.21
N ALA A 283 -2.15 -19.25 -14.31
CA ALA A 283 -3.18 -18.27 -14.62
C ALA A 283 -2.75 -17.31 -15.73
N LEU A 284 -1.50 -16.81 -15.69
CA LEU A 284 -0.93 -15.98 -16.75
C LEU A 284 -0.91 -16.69 -18.10
N TYR A 285 -0.51 -17.96 -18.08
CA TYR A 285 -0.50 -18.80 -19.29
C TYR A 285 -1.92 -19.01 -19.83
N ALA A 286 -2.88 -19.34 -18.96
CA ALA A 286 -4.27 -19.53 -19.33
C ALA A 286 -4.91 -18.27 -19.94
N ILE A 287 -4.61 -17.10 -19.38
CA ILE A 287 -5.06 -15.81 -19.91
C ILE A 287 -4.44 -15.56 -21.30
N LYS A 288 -3.12 -15.73 -21.42
CA LYS A 288 -2.38 -15.46 -22.66
C LYS A 288 -2.88 -16.32 -23.84
N TYR A 289 -3.16 -17.58 -23.59
CA TYR A 289 -3.62 -18.53 -24.60
C TYR A 289 -5.14 -18.68 -24.67
N ARG A 290 -5.90 -17.84 -23.96
CA ARG A 290 -7.38 -17.85 -23.94
C ARG A 290 -8.01 -19.17 -23.46
N PHE A 291 -7.28 -19.97 -22.68
CA PHE A 291 -7.77 -21.23 -22.09
C PHE A 291 -8.68 -21.04 -20.87
N ILE A 292 -9.09 -19.79 -20.55
CA ILE A 292 -9.94 -19.51 -19.38
C ILE A 292 -11.29 -20.23 -19.48
N LYS A 293 -11.92 -20.21 -20.67
CA LYS A 293 -13.24 -20.87 -20.86
C LYS A 293 -13.20 -22.38 -20.58
N PRO A 294 -12.31 -23.17 -21.19
CA PRO A 294 -12.23 -24.59 -20.86
C PRO A 294 -11.76 -24.89 -19.45
N ALA A 295 -10.89 -24.04 -18.85
CA ALA A 295 -10.46 -24.20 -17.46
C ALA A 295 -11.59 -23.98 -16.45
N MET A 296 -12.53 -23.05 -16.71
CA MET A 296 -13.72 -22.84 -15.86
C MET A 296 -14.79 -23.94 -16.00
N ILE A 297 -14.74 -24.73 -17.07
CA ILE A 297 -15.66 -25.88 -17.27
C ILE A 297 -15.13 -27.11 -16.53
N LEU A 298 -13.82 -27.21 -16.30
CA LEU A 298 -13.15 -28.32 -15.63
C LEU A 298 -13.00 -28.13 -14.11
N ALA A 299 -13.23 -26.91 -13.56
CA ALA A 299 -13.19 -26.59 -12.14
C ALA A 299 -14.59 -26.61 -11.51
#